data_5e08c35c0637c63f3fe526654e5d1eca
#
_entry.id   5e08c35c0637c63f3fe526654e5d1eca
#
_cell.length_a   1.000
_cell.length_b   1.000
_cell.length_c   1.000
_cell.angle_alpha   90.00
_cell.angle_beta   90.00
_cell.angle_gamma   90.00
#
_symmetry.space_group_name_H-M   'P 1'
#
loop_
_entity.id
_entity.type
_entity.pdbx_description
1 polymer ?
#
loop_
_entity_poly.entity_id
_entity_poly.type
_entity_poly.pdbx_seq_one_letter_code
_entity_poly.pdbx_strand_id
1 'polypeptide(L)'
;SVFGWPVDKGLYGAMISVLTEAGAKKIGFDLFFTDRKEETDTEALKRMVESEEVLGEESSKAGAILGSFVNTDYRKDPSKVVEYPPTPENSGINCPCSDLSEEEIEESKFKFLEKMVPGVLKFNPLVAHVHVIPSDVDRVNRTIIGCKKVFDGCVPDLALAMVQKGPYEGCCKEEIIPYFRTSSEFTVIPMVDVIESSGSDEKMKILREKVNGKYVFVGATDETLKDIGPTPSGLVEPLVFLHLNRAEALLNDIRITRTSLWIIILIPFLILLASAVLFEHARAFLISGTVWVAVIYSASYVLFRKSFIFIPPMEMFIPFFFANIACAGYLGWKYFLFNQVLSNAFDNYVSPEILSWLKETGGKVLQSNSAERRQITILFSDIAGYTSLSNSLNAESIMKSLRLYLDEMMTITAEHNGYVDKINGDGLMILFGAPKPFGDHAKKALDCAVAMQKKVHDMQKEWMEITGRELKIRIGIATDTVFVGNLGGAGHIEYSAIGRGVNFAARLESKSEIGGILVSEETVESAGLRPEGYKRSVELKGYEGEVAVWQISPVNYEKEKINENKE
;
A
#
# COMPACT_ATOMS: atom_id res chain seq x y z
N SER A 1 -49.55 -21.12 -11.96
CA SER A 1 -50.35 -20.85 -10.75
C SER A 1 -51.78 -21.34 -10.98
N VAL A 2 -52.44 -21.88 -9.94
CA VAL A 2 -53.83 -22.36 -10.01
C VAL A 2 -54.83 -21.22 -10.29
N PHE A 3 -54.49 -20.01 -9.86
CA PHE A 3 -55.37 -18.85 -9.98
C PHE A 3 -54.99 -17.89 -11.11
N GLY A 4 -53.90 -18.13 -11.82
CA GLY A 4 -53.36 -17.15 -12.78
C GLY A 4 -52.73 -15.91 -12.12
N TRP A 5 -52.14 -15.04 -12.93
CA TRP A 5 -51.59 -13.77 -12.49
C TRP A 5 -52.06 -12.66 -13.42
N PRO A 6 -52.52 -11.52 -12.93
CA PRO A 6 -52.65 -11.14 -11.50
C PRO A 6 -53.81 -11.85 -10.80
N VAL A 7 -53.59 -12.21 -9.51
CA VAL A 7 -54.59 -12.86 -8.67
C VAL A 7 -55.70 -11.88 -8.34
N ASP A 8 -56.95 -12.37 -8.34
CA ASP A 8 -58.11 -11.58 -7.98
C ASP A 8 -58.00 -11.05 -6.53
N LYS A 9 -58.26 -9.74 -6.33
CA LYS A 9 -58.08 -9.12 -5.02
C LYS A 9 -59.02 -9.68 -3.95
N GLY A 10 -60.21 -10.14 -4.33
CA GLY A 10 -61.14 -10.83 -3.45
C GLY A 10 -60.61 -12.12 -2.84
N LEU A 11 -59.71 -12.84 -3.55
CA LEU A 11 -59.05 -14.00 -3.00
C LEU A 11 -58.07 -13.67 -1.87
N TYR A 12 -57.43 -12.51 -1.93
CA TYR A 12 -56.65 -12.01 -0.79
C TYR A 12 -57.53 -11.67 0.41
N GLY A 13 -58.71 -11.09 0.19
CA GLY A 13 -59.70 -10.88 1.24
C GLY A 13 -60.16 -12.19 1.88
N ALA A 14 -60.51 -13.19 1.06
CA ALA A 14 -60.82 -14.53 1.56
C ALA A 14 -59.69 -15.16 2.34
N MET A 15 -58.44 -15.01 1.89
CA MET A 15 -57.28 -15.49 2.60
C MET A 15 -57.10 -14.81 3.97
N ILE A 16 -57.31 -13.51 4.06
CA ILE A 16 -57.28 -12.77 5.33
C ILE A 16 -58.30 -13.36 6.30
N SER A 17 -59.53 -13.60 5.86
CA SER A 17 -60.57 -14.18 6.66
C SER A 17 -60.17 -15.56 7.22
N VAL A 18 -59.66 -16.44 6.36
CA VAL A 18 -59.21 -17.78 6.73
C VAL A 18 -58.03 -17.74 7.71
N LEU A 19 -57.02 -16.90 7.49
CA LEU A 19 -55.89 -16.74 8.39
C LEU A 19 -56.30 -16.18 9.75
N THR A 20 -57.26 -15.28 9.77
CA THR A 20 -57.83 -14.69 10.99
C THR A 20 -58.56 -15.76 11.78
N GLU A 21 -59.40 -16.58 11.13
CA GLU A 21 -60.05 -17.74 11.76
C GLU A 21 -59.08 -18.77 12.27
N ALA A 22 -57.97 -18.98 11.56
CA ALA A 22 -56.90 -19.88 12.00
C ALA A 22 -56.07 -19.31 13.18
N GLY A 23 -56.32 -18.06 13.60
CA GLY A 23 -55.72 -17.44 14.78
C GLY A 23 -54.38 -16.75 14.50
N ALA A 24 -54.13 -16.29 13.27
CA ALA A 24 -52.97 -15.45 12.98
C ALA A 24 -52.98 -14.20 13.85
N LYS A 25 -51.83 -13.90 14.50
CA LYS A 25 -51.71 -12.73 15.38
C LYS A 25 -51.81 -11.41 14.63
N LYS A 26 -51.22 -11.35 13.44
CA LYS A 26 -51.27 -10.23 12.52
C LYS A 26 -50.88 -10.68 11.10
N ILE A 27 -51.47 -10.03 10.11
CA ILE A 27 -51.26 -10.35 8.69
C ILE A 27 -50.71 -9.13 7.99
N GLY A 28 -49.61 -9.25 7.25
CA GLY A 28 -49.00 -8.17 6.46
C GLY A 28 -48.70 -8.60 5.04
N PHE A 29 -48.93 -7.69 4.12
CA PHE A 29 -48.78 -7.94 2.69
C PHE A 29 -47.61 -7.17 2.14
N ASP A 30 -46.65 -7.89 1.59
CA ASP A 30 -45.58 -7.37 0.77
C ASP A 30 -46.00 -7.48 -0.72
N LEU A 31 -47.10 -6.85 -1.04
CA LEU A 31 -47.72 -6.83 -2.36
C LEU A 31 -48.31 -5.46 -2.64
N PHE A 32 -48.27 -5.04 -3.92
CA PHE A 32 -48.80 -3.78 -4.36
C PHE A 32 -50.23 -3.94 -4.91
N PHE A 33 -51.12 -3.23 -4.32
CA PHE A 33 -52.51 -3.19 -4.77
C PHE A 33 -52.75 -1.86 -5.54
N THR A 34 -52.03 -1.69 -6.65
CA THR A 34 -52.05 -0.46 -7.46
C THR A 34 -53.23 -0.43 -8.43
N ASP A 35 -53.45 0.76 -8.99
CA ASP A 35 -54.53 1.05 -9.92
C ASP A 35 -54.41 0.26 -11.24
N ARG A 36 -55.50 0.17 -11.94
CA ARG A 36 -55.72 -0.73 -13.08
C ARG A 36 -55.21 -0.16 -14.39
N LYS A 37 -54.93 -1.07 -15.33
CA LYS A 37 -55.02 -0.77 -16.75
C LYS A 37 -56.52 -0.53 -17.06
N GLU A 38 -56.80 0.43 -17.93
CA GLU A 38 -58.16 0.76 -18.37
C GLU A 38 -58.89 -0.51 -18.83
N GLU A 39 -59.83 -0.99 -18.02
CA GLU A 39 -60.73 -2.08 -18.37
C GLU A 39 -62.00 -1.47 -19.00
N THR A 40 -62.31 -1.88 -20.18
CA THR A 40 -63.43 -1.35 -20.96
C THR A 40 -64.70 -2.18 -20.82
N ASP A 41 -64.60 -3.41 -20.30
CA ASP A 41 -65.74 -4.27 -20.04
C ASP A 41 -66.43 -3.91 -18.72
N THR A 42 -67.69 -3.44 -18.80
CA THR A 42 -68.45 -2.96 -17.64
C THR A 42 -68.72 -4.07 -16.62
N GLU A 43 -68.86 -5.31 -17.02
CA GLU A 43 -69.10 -6.43 -16.10
C GLU A 43 -67.86 -6.89 -15.42
N ALA A 44 -66.72 -6.90 -16.12
CA ALA A 44 -65.40 -7.15 -15.56
C ALA A 44 -65.04 -6.06 -14.57
N LEU A 45 -65.31 -4.79 -14.89
CA LEU A 45 -65.06 -3.66 -14.01
C LEU A 45 -65.87 -3.76 -12.70
N LYS A 46 -67.13 -4.17 -12.78
CA LYS A 46 -67.99 -4.35 -11.59
C LYS A 46 -67.43 -5.46 -10.69
N ARG A 47 -67.06 -6.63 -11.25
CA ARG A 47 -66.45 -7.72 -10.47
C ARG A 47 -65.15 -7.29 -9.80
N MET A 48 -64.33 -6.52 -10.49
CA MET A 48 -63.07 -6.00 -9.93
C MET A 48 -63.33 -5.03 -8.76
N VAL A 49 -64.33 -4.17 -8.85
CA VAL A 49 -64.70 -3.26 -7.73
C VAL A 49 -65.20 -4.07 -6.54
N GLU A 50 -66.05 -5.06 -6.76
CA GLU A 50 -66.50 -5.98 -5.72
C GLU A 50 -65.36 -6.71 -5.04
N SER A 51 -64.40 -7.23 -5.82
CA SER A 51 -63.18 -7.88 -5.26
C SER A 51 -62.33 -6.96 -4.42
N GLU A 52 -62.21 -5.69 -4.81
CA GLU A 52 -61.47 -4.66 -4.07
C GLU A 52 -62.17 -4.30 -2.75
N GLU A 53 -63.50 -4.17 -2.79
CA GLU A 53 -64.28 -3.91 -1.59
C GLU A 53 -64.15 -5.07 -0.59
N VAL A 54 -64.18 -6.32 -1.03
CA VAL A 54 -63.92 -7.49 -0.19
C VAL A 54 -62.53 -7.45 0.47
N LEU A 55 -61.49 -7.15 -0.32
CA LEU A 55 -60.14 -7.01 0.24
C LEU A 55 -60.06 -5.89 1.29
N GLY A 56 -60.64 -4.73 0.98
CA GLY A 56 -60.63 -3.57 1.89
C GLY A 56 -61.40 -3.83 3.18
N GLU A 57 -62.58 -4.42 3.09
CA GLU A 57 -63.42 -4.76 4.24
C GLU A 57 -62.75 -5.79 5.16
N GLU A 58 -62.25 -6.90 4.60
CA GLU A 58 -61.59 -7.95 5.37
C GLU A 58 -60.27 -7.46 5.97
N SER A 59 -59.49 -6.64 5.23
CA SER A 59 -58.29 -6.03 5.75
C SER A 59 -58.56 -5.13 6.95
N SER A 60 -59.62 -4.30 6.87
CA SER A 60 -60.02 -3.40 7.97
C SER A 60 -60.49 -4.20 9.19
N LYS A 61 -61.38 -5.19 9.01
CA LYS A 61 -61.86 -6.04 10.07
C LYS A 61 -60.78 -6.80 10.81
N ALA A 62 -59.85 -7.36 10.07
CA ALA A 62 -58.72 -8.16 10.60
C ALA A 62 -57.57 -7.28 11.12
N GLY A 63 -57.57 -5.99 10.87
CA GLY A 63 -56.40 -5.13 11.11
C GLY A 63 -55.17 -5.57 10.31
N ALA A 64 -55.39 -6.12 9.13
CA ALA A 64 -54.29 -6.51 8.24
C ALA A 64 -53.60 -5.27 7.66
N ILE A 65 -52.28 -5.40 7.41
CA ILE A 65 -51.45 -4.30 6.91
C ILE A 65 -51.15 -4.54 5.45
N LEU A 66 -51.53 -3.56 4.61
CA LEU A 66 -51.33 -3.62 3.17
C LEU A 66 -50.05 -2.88 2.80
N GLY A 67 -49.22 -3.50 1.94
CA GLY A 67 -48.01 -2.92 1.40
C GLY A 67 -48.31 -1.77 0.42
N SER A 68 -47.52 -0.73 0.50
CA SER A 68 -47.55 0.39 -0.41
C SER A 68 -46.16 0.83 -0.80
N PHE A 69 -46.03 1.34 -2.02
CA PHE A 69 -44.77 1.89 -2.52
C PHE A 69 -44.76 3.42 -2.35
N VAL A 70 -43.66 3.92 -1.79
CA VAL A 70 -43.48 5.37 -1.69
C VAL A 70 -42.67 5.83 -2.89
N ASN A 71 -43.31 6.51 -3.82
CA ASN A 71 -42.68 6.97 -5.06
C ASN A 71 -41.87 8.26 -4.83
N THR A 72 -40.58 8.20 -5.13
CA THR A 72 -39.68 9.34 -5.03
C THR A 72 -39.59 10.16 -6.31
N ASP A 73 -40.07 9.62 -7.44
CA ASP A 73 -39.81 10.19 -8.78
C ASP A 73 -41.10 10.71 -9.46
N TYR A 74 -41.85 11.56 -8.74
CA TYR A 74 -43.06 12.19 -9.25
C TYR A 74 -42.84 13.08 -10.49
N ARG A 75 -41.57 13.38 -10.82
CA ARG A 75 -41.22 14.23 -11.96
C ARG A 75 -41.53 13.58 -13.31
N LYS A 76 -41.65 12.25 -13.35
CA LYS A 76 -41.90 11.51 -14.61
C LYS A 76 -43.35 11.46 -15.03
N ASP A 77 -44.32 11.47 -14.11
CA ASP A 77 -45.72 11.46 -14.43
C ASP A 77 -46.58 12.01 -13.28
N PRO A 78 -46.84 13.32 -13.24
CA PRO A 78 -47.65 13.96 -12.20
C PRO A 78 -49.08 13.48 -12.13
N SER A 79 -49.63 12.89 -13.21
CA SER A 79 -51.01 12.42 -13.28
C SER A 79 -51.27 11.12 -12.50
N LYS A 80 -50.20 10.40 -12.17
CA LYS A 80 -50.28 9.16 -11.38
C LYS A 80 -50.24 9.38 -9.88
N VAL A 81 -50.18 10.62 -9.47
CA VAL A 81 -50.01 11.01 -8.09
C VAL A 81 -51.35 11.38 -7.49
N VAL A 82 -51.75 10.71 -6.43
CA VAL A 82 -52.92 11.10 -5.64
C VAL A 82 -52.46 11.58 -4.29
N GLU A 83 -52.84 12.82 -3.94
CA GLU A 83 -52.70 13.32 -2.58
C GLU A 83 -53.66 12.53 -1.67
N TYR A 84 -53.12 11.50 -1.02
CA TYR A 84 -53.76 10.95 0.17
C TYR A 84 -53.12 11.63 1.38
N PRO A 85 -53.83 12.37 2.17
CA PRO A 85 -53.36 12.68 3.49
C PRO A 85 -53.25 11.33 4.23
N PRO A 86 -52.06 10.87 4.64
CA PRO A 86 -52.02 9.84 5.65
C PRO A 86 -52.64 10.48 6.88
N THR A 87 -53.84 10.11 7.19
CA THR A 87 -54.39 10.54 8.48
C THR A 87 -53.53 9.86 9.51
N PRO A 88 -52.95 10.59 10.48
CA PRO A 88 -52.19 10.01 11.58
C PRO A 88 -52.93 8.88 12.29
N GLU A 89 -54.25 8.93 12.23
CA GLU A 89 -55.20 7.94 12.77
C GLU A 89 -55.02 6.55 12.08
N ASN A 90 -54.65 6.49 10.81
CA ASN A 90 -54.56 5.25 10.05
C ASN A 90 -53.19 4.57 10.13
N SER A 91 -52.11 5.30 10.42
CA SER A 91 -50.79 4.70 10.64
C SER A 91 -50.58 4.25 12.08
N GLY A 92 -51.38 4.76 13.03
CA GLY A 92 -51.25 4.43 14.45
C GLY A 92 -49.90 4.81 15.07
N ILE A 93 -49.06 5.56 14.36
CA ILE A 93 -47.67 5.80 14.74
C ILE A 93 -47.36 7.30 14.61
N ASN A 94 -47.16 7.94 15.75
CA ASN A 94 -46.62 9.30 15.81
C ASN A 94 -45.12 9.25 15.65
N CYS A 95 -44.57 9.70 14.51
CA CYS A 95 -43.19 9.49 14.14
C CYS A 95 -42.33 10.74 14.40
N PRO A 96 -41.42 10.72 15.35
CA PRO A 96 -40.49 11.83 15.52
C PRO A 96 -39.35 11.73 14.48
N CYS A 97 -39.52 12.41 13.34
CA CYS A 97 -38.40 12.65 12.40
C CYS A 97 -37.69 13.96 12.74
N SER A 98 -37.53 14.26 14.03
CA SER A 98 -36.87 15.46 14.52
C SER A 98 -35.35 15.47 14.34
N ASP A 99 -34.76 14.32 14.06
CA ASP A 99 -33.31 14.14 13.95
C ASP A 99 -32.77 14.38 12.53
N LEU A 100 -33.63 14.71 11.58
CA LEU A 100 -33.24 15.04 10.21
C LEU A 100 -32.97 16.53 10.08
N SER A 101 -31.89 16.91 9.41
CA SER A 101 -31.63 18.29 8.99
C SER A 101 -32.74 18.76 8.03
N GLU A 102 -32.91 20.08 7.88
CA GLU A 102 -33.90 20.62 6.94
C GLU A 102 -33.70 20.13 5.50
N GLU A 103 -32.43 19.90 5.11
CA GLU A 103 -32.05 19.39 3.80
C GLU A 103 -32.41 17.89 3.66
N GLU A 104 -32.13 17.08 4.68
CA GLU A 104 -32.56 15.68 4.75
C GLU A 104 -34.07 15.52 4.82
N ILE A 105 -34.77 16.45 5.48
CA ILE A 105 -36.22 16.50 5.49
C ILE A 105 -36.78 16.86 4.10
N GLU A 106 -36.15 17.79 3.37
CA GLU A 106 -36.54 18.15 2.01
C GLU A 106 -36.30 17.01 1.01
N GLU A 107 -35.16 16.31 1.11
CA GLU A 107 -34.89 15.11 0.32
C GLU A 107 -35.78 13.92 0.72
N SER A 108 -36.12 13.78 2.00
CA SER A 108 -36.95 12.69 2.53
C SER A 108 -38.44 12.96 2.44
N LYS A 109 -38.87 14.14 2.02
CA LYS A 109 -40.29 14.46 1.72
C LYS A 109 -40.75 13.65 0.52
N PHE A 110 -41.05 12.39 0.77
CA PHE A 110 -41.80 11.58 -0.17
C PHE A 110 -43.21 12.20 -0.31
N LYS A 111 -43.42 12.84 -1.43
CA LYS A 111 -44.65 13.61 -1.61
C LYS A 111 -45.91 12.75 -1.77
N PHE A 112 -45.74 11.42 -2.04
CA PHE A 112 -46.89 10.62 -2.48
C PHE A 112 -46.70 9.11 -2.19
N LEU A 113 -47.74 8.48 -1.67
CA LEU A 113 -47.95 7.05 -1.74
C LEU A 113 -48.40 6.67 -3.15
N GLU A 114 -47.96 5.57 -3.71
CA GLU A 114 -48.51 5.08 -4.96
C GLU A 114 -49.98 4.72 -4.76
N LYS A 115 -50.81 5.11 -5.72
CA LYS A 115 -52.24 5.04 -5.60
C LYS A 115 -52.73 3.62 -5.35
N MET A 116 -53.20 3.35 -4.14
CA MET A 116 -54.02 2.17 -3.89
C MET A 116 -55.38 2.29 -4.57
N VAL A 117 -55.92 1.15 -4.95
CA VAL A 117 -57.25 1.11 -5.56
C VAL A 117 -58.32 1.69 -4.66
N PRO A 118 -59.21 2.55 -5.19
CA PRO A 118 -60.24 3.26 -4.42
C PRO A 118 -61.14 2.33 -3.60
N GLY A 119 -61.48 1.15 -4.13
CA GLY A 119 -62.32 0.17 -3.43
C GLY A 119 -61.74 -0.32 -2.12
N VAL A 120 -60.39 -0.48 -2.05
CA VAL A 120 -59.67 -0.89 -0.83
C VAL A 120 -59.60 0.27 0.16
N LEU A 121 -59.31 1.48 -0.31
CA LEU A 121 -59.17 2.68 0.54
C LEU A 121 -60.46 3.13 1.20
N LYS A 122 -61.61 2.83 0.63
CA LYS A 122 -62.94 3.10 1.21
C LYS A 122 -63.07 2.56 2.64
N PHE A 123 -62.39 1.46 2.97
CA PHE A 123 -62.48 0.81 4.28
C PHE A 123 -61.34 1.20 5.23
N ASN A 124 -60.50 2.15 4.84
CA ASN A 124 -59.42 2.71 5.69
C ASN A 124 -58.45 1.65 6.24
N PRO A 125 -57.83 0.81 5.38
CA PRO A 125 -56.95 -0.24 5.82
C PRO A 125 -55.64 0.35 6.41
N LEU A 126 -54.94 -0.42 7.26
CA LEU A 126 -53.60 -0.08 7.69
C LEU A 126 -52.61 -0.20 6.52
N VAL A 127 -51.76 0.80 6.35
CA VAL A 127 -50.80 0.84 5.26
C VAL A 127 -49.38 0.95 5.78
N ALA A 128 -48.46 0.21 5.16
CA ALA A 128 -47.04 0.28 5.45
C ALA A 128 -46.23 0.30 4.15
N HIS A 129 -45.04 0.89 4.15
CA HIS A 129 -44.18 0.80 3.00
C HIS A 129 -43.33 -0.50 3.01
N VAL A 130 -43.04 -1.01 1.82
CA VAL A 130 -42.30 -2.25 1.61
C VAL A 130 -40.99 -1.99 0.85
N HIS A 131 -40.53 -0.77 0.80
CA HIS A 131 -39.36 -0.38 0.04
C HIS A 131 -38.06 -0.74 0.77
N VAL A 132 -37.29 -1.66 0.21
CA VAL A 132 -35.95 -2.00 0.63
C VAL A 132 -34.94 -1.32 -0.29
N ILE A 133 -33.84 -0.83 0.26
CA ILE A 133 -32.84 -0.05 -0.47
C ILE A 133 -31.68 -0.98 -0.83
N PRO A 134 -31.45 -1.25 -2.13
CA PRO A 134 -30.27 -2.00 -2.56
C PRO A 134 -29.00 -1.13 -2.43
N SER A 135 -27.90 -1.74 -2.04
CA SER A 135 -26.61 -1.06 -2.02
C SER A 135 -26.20 -0.62 -3.43
N ASP A 136 -25.67 0.59 -3.56
CA ASP A 136 -25.20 1.13 -4.84
C ASP A 136 -23.99 0.38 -5.40
N VAL A 137 -23.22 -0.30 -4.53
CA VAL A 137 -21.99 -0.98 -4.89
C VAL A 137 -22.24 -2.37 -5.49
N ASP A 138 -23.03 -3.19 -4.79
CA ASP A 138 -23.22 -4.61 -5.13
C ASP A 138 -24.67 -5.02 -5.34
N ARG A 139 -25.58 -4.05 -5.27
CA ARG A 139 -27.03 -4.23 -5.41
C ARG A 139 -27.67 -5.18 -4.38
N VAL A 140 -26.95 -5.53 -3.32
CA VAL A 140 -27.49 -6.37 -2.25
C VAL A 140 -28.43 -5.56 -1.37
N ASN A 141 -29.63 -6.10 -1.12
CA ASN A 141 -30.63 -5.48 -0.27
C ASN A 141 -30.27 -5.65 1.20
N ARG A 142 -29.69 -4.61 1.81
CA ARG A 142 -29.19 -4.65 3.21
C ARG A 142 -29.86 -3.65 4.12
N THR A 143 -30.48 -2.64 3.57
CA THR A 143 -30.94 -1.48 4.34
C THR A 143 -32.38 -1.16 4.07
N ILE A 144 -33.03 -0.55 5.06
CA ILE A 144 -34.40 -0.07 5.03
C ILE A 144 -34.50 1.21 5.85
N ILE A 145 -35.44 2.07 5.51
CA ILE A 145 -35.86 3.18 6.36
C ILE A 145 -37.06 2.72 7.14
N GLY A 146 -36.97 2.67 8.48
CA GLY A 146 -38.04 2.17 9.32
C GLY A 146 -39.34 2.98 9.24
N CYS A 147 -39.21 4.31 9.06
CA CYS A 147 -40.34 5.20 8.90
C CYS A 147 -40.06 6.22 7.79
N LYS A 148 -40.96 6.39 6.84
CA LYS A 148 -40.85 7.40 5.79
C LYS A 148 -41.82 8.55 6.08
N LYS A 149 -41.32 9.77 6.05
CA LYS A 149 -42.13 10.97 6.23
C LYS A 149 -42.98 11.23 4.97
N VAL A 150 -44.29 11.35 5.16
CA VAL A 150 -45.24 11.66 4.10
C VAL A 150 -46.13 12.77 4.63
N PHE A 151 -46.08 13.98 4.02
CA PHE A 151 -46.76 15.19 4.54
C PHE A 151 -46.41 15.45 6.01
N ASP A 152 -47.41 15.54 6.87
CA ASP A 152 -47.26 15.76 8.32
C ASP A 152 -47.23 14.47 9.13
N GLY A 153 -47.26 13.31 8.48
CA GLY A 153 -47.27 12.00 9.11
C GLY A 153 -46.08 11.12 8.68
N CYS A 154 -46.05 9.91 9.20
CA CYS A 154 -45.07 8.89 8.84
C CYS A 154 -45.76 7.60 8.45
N VAL A 155 -45.19 6.96 7.43
CA VAL A 155 -45.56 5.59 7.05
C VAL A 155 -44.46 4.65 7.51
N PRO A 156 -44.77 3.72 8.43
CA PRO A 156 -43.79 2.74 8.91
C PRO A 156 -43.47 1.71 7.83
N ASP A 157 -42.31 1.04 7.94
CA ASP A 157 -42.05 -0.16 7.14
C ASP A 157 -42.98 -1.31 7.59
N LEU A 158 -43.16 -2.29 6.69
CA LEU A 158 -44.08 -3.40 6.92
C LEU A 158 -43.75 -4.17 8.21
N ALA A 159 -42.49 -4.43 8.49
CA ALA A 159 -42.09 -5.15 9.68
C ALA A 159 -42.40 -4.38 10.95
N LEU A 160 -42.13 -3.08 10.99
CA LEU A 160 -42.42 -2.22 12.14
C LEU A 160 -43.95 -2.13 12.40
N ALA A 161 -44.72 -1.96 11.34
CA ALA A 161 -46.18 -1.96 11.43
C ALA A 161 -46.75 -3.30 11.94
N MET A 162 -46.20 -4.41 11.51
CA MET A 162 -46.58 -5.76 11.93
C MET A 162 -46.35 -6.00 13.42
N VAL A 163 -45.18 -5.58 13.91
CA VAL A 163 -44.78 -5.82 15.30
C VAL A 163 -45.44 -4.86 16.30
N GLN A 164 -46.04 -3.77 15.81
CA GLN A 164 -46.68 -2.70 16.60
C GLN A 164 -45.77 -2.12 17.71
N LYS A 165 -44.45 -2.13 17.49
CA LYS A 165 -43.55 -1.33 18.31
C LYS A 165 -43.65 0.12 17.85
N GLY A 166 -43.83 1.02 18.80
CA GLY A 166 -43.91 2.47 18.53
C GLY A 166 -42.66 2.97 17.78
N PRO A 167 -42.74 4.17 17.22
CA PRO A 167 -41.61 4.80 16.58
C PRO A 167 -40.49 4.98 17.59
N TYR A 168 -39.29 4.83 17.12
CA TYR A 168 -38.06 4.99 17.91
C TYR A 168 -37.17 6.06 17.28
N GLU A 169 -36.34 6.64 18.10
CA GLU A 169 -35.37 7.62 17.65
C GLU A 169 -34.51 7.05 16.50
N GLY A 170 -34.42 7.76 15.40
CA GLY A 170 -33.67 7.33 14.21
C GLY A 170 -34.41 6.43 13.23
N CYS A 171 -35.71 6.13 13.44
CA CYS A 171 -36.48 5.28 12.50
C CYS A 171 -36.58 5.87 11.08
N CYS A 172 -36.39 7.18 10.95
CA CYS A 172 -36.39 7.89 9.65
C CYS A 172 -35.05 7.85 8.91
N LYS A 173 -34.03 7.25 9.52
CA LYS A 173 -32.71 7.02 8.92
C LYS A 173 -32.62 5.63 8.34
N GLU A 174 -31.66 5.46 7.45
CA GLU A 174 -31.34 4.18 6.86
C GLU A 174 -30.76 3.22 7.91
N GLU A 175 -31.37 2.06 8.06
CA GLU A 175 -30.97 1.03 9.01
C GLU A 175 -30.54 -0.24 8.29
N ILE A 176 -29.53 -0.91 8.84
CA ILE A 176 -29.11 -2.22 8.34
C ILE A 176 -30.11 -3.29 8.82
N ILE A 177 -30.64 -4.08 7.89
CA ILE A 177 -31.52 -5.20 8.21
C ILE A 177 -30.67 -6.34 8.78
N PRO A 178 -30.91 -6.75 10.05
CA PRO A 178 -30.30 -7.97 10.58
C PRO A 178 -30.87 -9.18 9.84
N TYR A 179 -30.01 -9.93 9.16
CA TYR A 179 -30.40 -11.09 8.37
C TYR A 179 -29.94 -12.37 9.06
N PHE A 180 -30.85 -13.05 9.75
CA PHE A 180 -30.54 -14.21 10.59
C PHE A 180 -30.84 -15.53 9.90
N ARG A 181 -31.85 -15.54 9.02
CA ARG A 181 -32.39 -16.75 8.40
C ARG A 181 -32.57 -16.58 6.90
N THR A 182 -32.30 -17.65 6.19
CA THR A 182 -32.59 -17.76 4.76
C THR A 182 -34.06 -18.16 4.52
N SER A 183 -34.54 -18.02 3.28
CA SER A 183 -35.90 -18.39 2.91
C SER A 183 -36.30 -19.81 3.30
N SER A 184 -35.34 -20.74 3.26
CA SER A 184 -35.56 -22.16 3.60
C SER A 184 -35.84 -22.43 5.07
N GLU A 185 -35.52 -21.48 5.95
CA GLU A 185 -35.69 -21.61 7.41
C GLU A 185 -37.05 -21.08 7.90
N PHE A 186 -37.80 -20.42 7.02
CA PHE A 186 -39.14 -19.95 7.33
C PHE A 186 -40.19 -20.95 6.86
N THR A 187 -41.33 -20.99 7.59
CA THR A 187 -42.49 -21.80 7.19
C THR A 187 -43.23 -21.10 6.05
N VAL A 188 -43.15 -21.63 4.85
CA VAL A 188 -43.89 -21.15 3.68
C VAL A 188 -45.15 -21.98 3.49
N ILE A 189 -46.30 -21.33 3.31
CA ILE A 189 -47.59 -21.97 3.09
C ILE A 189 -48.13 -21.43 1.76
N PRO A 190 -48.36 -22.28 0.75
CA PRO A 190 -48.97 -21.84 -0.51
C PRO A 190 -50.35 -21.20 -0.29
N MET A 191 -50.63 -20.11 -1.00
CA MET A 191 -51.91 -19.42 -0.92
C MET A 191 -53.11 -20.39 -1.17
N VAL A 192 -52.96 -21.32 -2.10
CA VAL A 192 -53.97 -22.35 -2.41
C VAL A 192 -54.34 -23.16 -1.15
N ASP A 193 -53.32 -23.62 -0.43
CA ASP A 193 -53.52 -24.43 0.78
C ASP A 193 -54.27 -23.63 1.88
N VAL A 194 -53.99 -22.32 1.98
CA VAL A 194 -54.69 -21.44 2.91
C VAL A 194 -56.16 -21.35 2.53
N ILE A 195 -56.46 -21.05 1.28
CA ILE A 195 -57.88 -20.87 0.81
C ILE A 195 -58.66 -22.19 0.91
N GLU A 196 -58.04 -23.31 0.50
CA GLU A 196 -58.68 -24.63 0.59
C GLU A 196 -58.95 -25.08 2.06
N SER A 197 -58.26 -24.48 3.03
CA SER A 197 -58.49 -24.81 4.43
C SER A 197 -59.86 -24.39 4.94
N SER A 198 -60.52 -23.41 4.31
CA SER A 198 -61.88 -22.99 4.66
C SER A 198 -62.93 -24.08 4.38
N GLY A 199 -62.65 -25.02 3.48
CA GLY A 199 -63.59 -26.13 3.11
C GLY A 199 -63.38 -27.44 3.87
N SER A 200 -62.44 -27.53 4.84
CA SER A 200 -62.13 -28.76 5.54
C SER A 200 -61.61 -28.51 6.95
N ASP A 201 -62.31 -29.07 7.93
CA ASP A 201 -61.90 -28.99 9.35
C ASP A 201 -60.48 -29.54 9.62
N GLU A 202 -60.11 -30.60 8.89
CA GLU A 202 -58.78 -31.19 9.02
C GLU A 202 -57.69 -30.27 8.49
N LYS A 203 -57.88 -29.67 7.30
CA LYS A 203 -56.94 -28.69 6.75
C LYS A 203 -56.86 -27.42 7.63
N MET A 204 -57.99 -26.96 8.12
CA MET A 204 -58.03 -25.83 9.02
C MET A 204 -57.28 -26.09 10.34
N LYS A 205 -57.35 -27.31 10.86
CA LYS A 205 -56.57 -27.70 12.05
C LYS A 205 -55.07 -27.65 11.77
N ILE A 206 -54.64 -28.15 10.66
CA ILE A 206 -53.23 -28.10 10.23
C ILE A 206 -52.78 -26.64 10.05
N LEU A 207 -53.60 -25.80 9.42
CA LEU A 207 -53.30 -24.38 9.26
C LEU A 207 -53.17 -23.67 10.62
N ARG A 208 -54.08 -23.94 11.57
CA ARG A 208 -54.00 -23.38 12.93
C ARG A 208 -52.70 -23.73 13.63
N GLU A 209 -52.25 -24.97 13.54
CA GLU A 209 -50.97 -25.36 14.13
C GLU A 209 -49.78 -24.56 13.58
N LYS A 210 -49.85 -24.17 12.31
CA LYS A 210 -48.81 -23.38 11.64
C LYS A 210 -48.86 -21.90 11.95
N VAL A 211 -50.06 -21.29 12.07
CA VAL A 211 -50.21 -19.82 12.08
C VAL A 211 -50.75 -19.23 13.40
N ASN A 212 -51.32 -20.04 14.28
CA ASN A 212 -51.94 -19.54 15.50
C ASN A 212 -50.93 -18.75 16.38
N GLY A 213 -51.28 -17.55 16.73
CA GLY A 213 -50.44 -16.61 17.50
C GLY A 213 -49.20 -16.10 16.79
N LYS A 214 -49.03 -16.39 15.49
CA LYS A 214 -47.85 -15.96 14.70
C LYS A 214 -48.16 -14.78 13.82
N TYR A 215 -47.08 -14.04 13.45
CA TYR A 215 -47.13 -13.03 12.43
C TYR A 215 -47.03 -13.70 11.05
N VAL A 216 -47.94 -13.34 10.15
CA VAL A 216 -48.01 -13.92 8.78
C VAL A 216 -47.71 -12.82 7.78
N PHE A 217 -46.67 -13.06 6.96
CA PHE A 217 -46.34 -12.17 5.84
C PHE A 217 -46.78 -12.84 4.54
N VAL A 218 -47.46 -12.09 3.72
CA VAL A 218 -47.93 -12.53 2.40
C VAL A 218 -47.10 -11.79 1.36
N GLY A 219 -46.38 -12.52 0.53
CA GLY A 219 -45.51 -11.93 -0.48
C GLY A 219 -45.29 -12.88 -1.67
N ALA A 220 -44.72 -12.33 -2.73
CA ALA A 220 -44.38 -13.09 -3.92
C ALA A 220 -43.13 -13.94 -3.68
N THR A 221 -43.25 -15.26 -3.82
CA THR A 221 -42.11 -16.17 -3.68
C THR A 221 -41.74 -16.87 -4.98
N ASP A 222 -42.53 -16.66 -6.04
CA ASP A 222 -42.27 -17.23 -7.38
C ASP A 222 -41.32 -16.32 -8.16
N GLU A 223 -40.28 -16.91 -8.73
CA GLU A 223 -39.25 -16.19 -9.53
C GLU A 223 -39.84 -15.42 -10.72
N THR A 224 -40.97 -15.89 -11.25
CA THR A 224 -41.65 -15.28 -12.41
C THR A 224 -42.23 -13.89 -12.06
N LEU A 225 -42.50 -13.63 -10.79
CA LEU A 225 -43.05 -12.37 -10.30
C LEU A 225 -42.00 -11.27 -10.11
N LYS A 226 -40.70 -11.60 -10.29
CA LYS A 226 -39.56 -10.66 -10.25
C LYS A 226 -39.40 -9.88 -8.93
N ASP A 227 -40.03 -10.34 -7.85
CA ASP A 227 -39.85 -9.75 -6.52
C ASP A 227 -38.77 -10.54 -5.75
N ILE A 228 -37.65 -10.75 -6.44
CA ILE A 228 -36.48 -11.44 -5.92
C ILE A 228 -35.25 -10.52 -6.06
N GLY A 229 -34.33 -10.67 -5.14
CA GLY A 229 -33.10 -9.88 -5.16
C GLY A 229 -31.99 -10.49 -4.33
N PRO A 230 -30.75 -10.02 -4.52
CA PRO A 230 -29.63 -10.46 -3.71
C PRO A 230 -29.80 -10.00 -2.26
N THR A 231 -29.59 -10.95 -1.35
CA THR A 231 -29.73 -10.75 0.11
C THR A 231 -28.37 -10.84 0.80
N PRO A 232 -28.28 -10.42 2.07
CA PRO A 232 -27.03 -10.53 2.84
C PRO A 232 -26.50 -11.96 3.04
N SER A 233 -27.33 -12.99 2.80
CA SER A 233 -26.88 -14.39 2.80
C SER A 233 -25.98 -14.74 1.60
N GLY A 234 -25.90 -13.88 0.59
CA GLY A 234 -25.25 -14.16 -0.69
C GLY A 234 -26.13 -14.90 -1.69
N LEU A 235 -27.38 -15.18 -1.33
CA LEU A 235 -28.37 -15.83 -2.19
C LEU A 235 -29.30 -14.78 -2.82
N VAL A 236 -29.92 -15.14 -3.94
CA VAL A 236 -31.00 -14.40 -4.56
C VAL A 236 -32.31 -15.00 -4.04
N GLU A 237 -33.05 -14.23 -3.26
CA GLU A 237 -34.22 -14.72 -2.54
C GLU A 237 -35.39 -13.74 -2.70
N PRO A 238 -36.65 -14.17 -2.48
CA PRO A 238 -37.80 -13.27 -2.45
C PRO A 238 -37.66 -12.21 -1.36
N LEU A 239 -37.93 -10.95 -1.68
CA LEU A 239 -37.68 -9.81 -0.81
C LEU A 239 -38.55 -9.79 0.43
N VAL A 240 -39.68 -10.48 0.43
CA VAL A 240 -40.54 -10.67 1.62
C VAL A 240 -39.77 -11.23 2.82
N PHE A 241 -38.74 -12.06 2.60
CA PHE A 241 -37.90 -12.59 3.67
C PHE A 241 -37.02 -11.56 4.36
N LEU A 242 -36.74 -10.42 3.71
CA LEU A 242 -36.08 -9.29 4.38
C LEU A 242 -37.00 -8.66 5.43
N HIS A 243 -38.29 -8.50 5.11
CA HIS A 243 -39.29 -8.01 6.08
C HIS A 243 -39.48 -8.96 7.24
N LEU A 244 -39.43 -10.28 6.99
CA LEU A 244 -39.50 -11.31 8.05
C LEU A 244 -38.28 -11.24 8.99
N ASN A 245 -37.07 -11.16 8.45
CA ASN A 245 -35.86 -11.02 9.24
C ASN A 245 -35.86 -9.73 10.07
N ARG A 246 -36.34 -8.64 9.48
CA ARG A 246 -36.50 -7.36 10.19
C ARG A 246 -37.53 -7.44 11.31
N ALA A 247 -38.67 -8.08 11.07
CA ALA A 247 -39.69 -8.27 12.10
C ALA A 247 -39.14 -9.10 13.27
N GLU A 248 -38.41 -10.17 12.99
CA GLU A 248 -37.74 -10.99 14.01
C GLU A 248 -36.73 -10.16 14.82
N ALA A 249 -35.93 -9.33 14.14
CA ALA A 249 -34.99 -8.43 14.79
C ALA A 249 -35.70 -7.43 15.72
N LEU A 250 -36.78 -6.83 15.27
CA LEU A 250 -37.58 -5.88 16.05
C LEU A 250 -38.23 -6.56 17.26
N LEU A 251 -38.71 -7.79 17.13
CA LEU A 251 -39.29 -8.58 18.26
C LEU A 251 -38.26 -8.86 19.34
N ASN A 252 -37.01 -9.08 18.93
CA ASN A 252 -35.91 -9.40 19.84
C ASN A 252 -35.08 -8.17 20.26
N ASP A 253 -35.52 -6.96 19.94
CA ASP A 253 -34.80 -5.70 20.21
C ASP A 253 -33.39 -5.65 19.63
N ILE A 254 -33.17 -6.36 18.53
CA ILE A 254 -31.88 -6.41 17.85
C ILE A 254 -31.81 -5.31 16.80
N ARG A 255 -30.83 -4.42 16.96
CA ARG A 255 -30.54 -3.36 15.98
C ARG A 255 -29.05 -3.35 15.70
N ILE A 256 -28.71 -3.25 14.43
CA ILE A 256 -27.31 -3.07 14.00
C ILE A 256 -27.01 -1.57 14.02
N THR A 257 -26.17 -1.15 14.96
CA THR A 257 -25.71 0.23 15.06
C THR A 257 -24.40 0.40 14.32
N ARG A 258 -24.30 1.40 13.44
CA ARG A 258 -23.04 1.81 12.84
C ARG A 258 -22.22 2.63 13.82
N THR A 259 -20.93 2.34 13.87
CA THR A 259 -20.01 3.13 14.68
C THR A 259 -19.89 4.54 14.11
N SER A 260 -19.78 5.53 14.99
CA SER A 260 -19.58 6.93 14.60
C SER A 260 -18.31 7.11 13.75
N LEU A 261 -18.38 7.99 12.74
CA LEU A 261 -17.26 8.32 11.85
C LEU A 261 -16.02 8.76 12.64
N TRP A 262 -16.20 9.48 13.74
CA TRP A 262 -15.11 9.90 14.60
C TRP A 262 -14.32 8.74 15.21
N ILE A 263 -14.98 7.67 15.60
CA ILE A 263 -14.34 6.46 16.15
C ILE A 263 -13.55 5.75 15.05
N ILE A 264 -14.10 5.71 13.83
CA ILE A 264 -13.46 5.11 12.64
C ILE A 264 -12.16 5.83 12.29
N ILE A 265 -12.08 7.15 12.50
CA ILE A 265 -10.87 7.95 12.23
C ILE A 265 -9.91 7.93 13.44
N LEU A 266 -10.43 8.10 14.65
CA LEU A 266 -9.62 8.28 15.86
C LEU A 266 -8.84 7.01 16.24
N ILE A 267 -9.45 5.83 16.13
CA ILE A 267 -8.78 4.57 16.50
C ILE A 267 -7.56 4.30 15.62
N PRO A 268 -7.63 4.31 14.27
CA PRO A 268 -6.45 4.16 13.42
C PRO A 268 -5.38 5.21 13.69
N PHE A 269 -5.78 6.46 13.95
CA PHE A 269 -4.85 7.54 14.28
C PHE A 269 -4.08 7.26 15.58
N LEU A 270 -4.74 6.83 16.64
CA LEU A 270 -4.10 6.47 17.91
C LEU A 270 -3.17 5.25 17.76
N ILE A 271 -3.57 4.26 16.95
CA ILE A 271 -2.75 3.10 16.63
C ILE A 271 -1.48 3.53 15.89
N LEU A 272 -1.59 4.43 14.92
CA LEU A 272 -0.44 5.00 14.20
C LEU A 272 0.50 5.75 15.14
N LEU A 273 -0.05 6.55 16.05
CA LEU A 273 0.73 7.27 17.04
C LEU A 273 1.48 6.31 17.98
N ALA A 274 0.82 5.26 18.44
CA ALA A 274 1.46 4.23 19.26
C ALA A 274 2.54 3.45 18.47
N SER A 275 2.30 3.17 17.19
CA SER A 275 3.26 2.49 16.32
C SER A 275 4.45 3.39 15.95
N ALA A 276 4.31 4.71 16.04
CA ALA A 276 5.40 5.65 15.77
C ALA A 276 6.62 5.44 16.69
N VAL A 277 6.44 4.92 17.90
CA VAL A 277 7.53 4.55 18.81
C VAL A 277 8.40 3.43 18.23
N LEU A 278 7.83 2.58 17.39
CA LEU A 278 8.53 1.47 16.72
C LEU A 278 9.17 1.87 15.38
N PHE A 279 9.08 3.15 15.03
CA PHE A 279 9.45 3.65 13.71
C PHE A 279 10.94 3.49 13.38
N GLU A 280 11.81 3.51 14.40
CA GLU A 280 13.25 3.27 14.22
C GLU A 280 13.56 1.81 13.83
N HIS A 281 12.64 0.88 14.05
CA HIS A 281 12.77 -0.53 13.78
C HIS A 281 11.81 -0.97 12.67
N ALA A 282 12.18 -0.78 11.41
CA ALA A 282 11.30 -1.03 10.26
C ALA A 282 10.59 -2.39 10.27
N ARG A 283 11.27 -3.46 10.72
CA ARG A 283 10.66 -4.79 10.85
C ARG A 283 9.58 -4.84 11.94
N ALA A 284 9.85 -4.24 13.09
CA ALA A 284 8.89 -4.20 14.21
C ALA A 284 7.66 -3.35 13.83
N PHE A 285 7.87 -2.26 13.11
CA PHE A 285 6.79 -1.42 12.59
C PHE A 285 5.87 -2.18 11.63
N LEU A 286 6.41 -2.89 10.64
CA LEU A 286 5.63 -3.70 9.70
C LEU A 286 4.87 -4.84 10.39
N ILE A 287 5.50 -5.52 11.35
CA ILE A 287 4.84 -6.57 12.14
C ILE A 287 3.71 -5.96 12.99
N SER A 288 3.92 -4.80 13.60
CA SER A 288 2.87 -4.12 14.36
C SER A 288 1.65 -3.80 13.50
N GLY A 289 1.86 -3.40 12.24
CA GLY A 289 0.79 -3.15 11.29
C GLY A 289 -0.10 -4.37 11.03
N THR A 290 0.51 -5.52 10.78
CA THR A 290 -0.24 -6.76 10.57
C THR A 290 -0.99 -7.22 11.82
N VAL A 291 -0.38 -7.07 13.00
CA VAL A 291 -1.03 -7.38 14.29
C VAL A 291 -2.25 -6.50 14.51
N TRP A 292 -2.15 -5.18 14.27
CA TRP A 292 -3.27 -4.26 14.43
C TRP A 292 -4.42 -4.54 13.48
N VAL A 293 -4.14 -4.90 12.23
CA VAL A 293 -5.20 -5.34 11.29
C VAL A 293 -5.96 -6.54 11.85
N ALA A 294 -5.23 -7.55 12.34
CA ALA A 294 -5.85 -8.72 12.95
C ALA A 294 -6.69 -8.38 14.20
N VAL A 295 -6.19 -7.46 15.05
CA VAL A 295 -6.90 -6.99 16.24
C VAL A 295 -8.19 -6.25 15.88
N ILE A 296 -8.13 -5.31 14.91
CA ILE A 296 -9.31 -4.56 14.45
C ILE A 296 -10.36 -5.52 13.89
N TYR A 297 -9.94 -6.46 13.04
CA TYR A 297 -10.85 -7.41 12.41
C TYR A 297 -11.52 -8.32 13.46
N SER A 298 -10.72 -8.83 14.42
CA SER A 298 -11.22 -9.66 15.51
C SER A 298 -12.15 -8.88 16.44
N ALA A 299 -11.79 -7.65 16.78
CA ALA A 299 -12.62 -6.77 17.61
C ALA A 299 -13.95 -6.45 16.91
N SER A 300 -13.92 -6.10 15.63
CA SER A 300 -15.12 -5.86 14.81
C SER A 300 -16.04 -7.08 14.80
N TYR A 301 -15.46 -8.26 14.59
CA TYR A 301 -16.22 -9.52 14.60
C TYR A 301 -16.86 -9.80 15.98
N VAL A 302 -16.10 -9.65 17.07
CA VAL A 302 -16.60 -9.91 18.43
C VAL A 302 -17.69 -8.90 18.82
N LEU A 303 -17.49 -7.62 18.53
CA LEU A 303 -18.47 -6.56 18.82
C LEU A 303 -19.75 -6.76 18.02
N PHE A 304 -19.62 -7.12 16.75
CA PHE A 304 -20.79 -7.46 15.95
C PHE A 304 -21.56 -8.65 16.51
N ARG A 305 -20.86 -9.73 16.87
CA ARG A 305 -21.49 -10.95 17.41
C ARG A 305 -22.14 -10.76 18.78
N LYS A 306 -21.58 -9.91 19.63
CA LYS A 306 -22.08 -9.75 21.01
C LYS A 306 -23.03 -8.56 21.18
N SER A 307 -22.83 -7.49 20.46
CA SER A 307 -23.51 -6.22 20.70
C SER A 307 -24.16 -5.64 19.44
N PHE A 308 -24.11 -6.33 18.32
CA PHE A 308 -24.62 -5.88 17.02
C PHE A 308 -24.08 -4.51 16.60
N ILE A 309 -22.87 -4.14 17.07
CA ILE A 309 -22.17 -2.93 16.68
C ILE A 309 -21.36 -3.24 15.41
N PHE A 310 -21.74 -2.62 14.32
CA PHE A 310 -21.02 -2.75 13.05
C PHE A 310 -19.91 -1.70 12.96
N ILE A 311 -18.68 -2.18 13.00
CA ILE A 311 -17.48 -1.39 12.73
C ILE A 311 -17.02 -1.78 11.33
N PRO A 312 -17.04 -0.86 10.35
CA PRO A 312 -16.61 -1.18 8.99
C PRO A 312 -15.09 -1.35 8.94
N PRO A 313 -14.56 -2.58 8.85
CA PRO A 313 -13.11 -2.82 8.95
C PRO A 313 -12.35 -2.25 7.75
N MET A 314 -12.99 -2.17 6.58
CA MET A 314 -12.37 -1.61 5.37
C MET A 314 -12.16 -0.10 5.49
N GLU A 315 -13.14 0.64 6.03
CA GLU A 315 -13.04 2.08 6.22
C GLU A 315 -11.92 2.42 7.24
N MET A 316 -11.70 1.58 8.24
CA MET A 316 -10.58 1.73 9.18
C MET A 316 -9.24 1.31 8.56
N PHE A 317 -9.25 0.33 7.67
CA PHE A 317 -8.04 -0.16 7.03
C PHE A 317 -7.44 0.84 6.04
N ILE A 318 -8.26 1.57 5.27
CA ILE A 318 -7.80 2.50 4.23
C ILE A 318 -6.87 3.59 4.78
N PRO A 319 -7.22 4.38 5.81
CA PRO A 319 -6.32 5.37 6.39
C PRO A 319 -5.03 4.76 6.93
N PHE A 320 -5.14 3.59 7.57
CA PHE A 320 -4.01 2.87 8.10
C PHE A 320 -3.05 2.38 7.01
N PHE A 321 -3.58 1.88 5.89
CA PHE A 321 -2.80 1.46 4.74
C PHE A 321 -2.00 2.61 4.12
N PHE A 322 -2.65 3.74 3.85
CA PHE A 322 -1.97 4.92 3.31
C PHE A 322 -0.91 5.49 4.27
N ALA A 323 -1.19 5.50 5.57
CA ALA A 323 -0.24 5.94 6.56
C ALA A 323 0.99 5.01 6.62
N ASN A 324 0.81 3.69 6.52
CA ASN A 324 1.93 2.74 6.44
C ASN A 324 2.77 2.95 5.18
N ILE A 325 2.15 3.21 4.03
CA ILE A 325 2.88 3.53 2.78
C ILE A 325 3.68 4.83 2.96
N ALA A 326 3.07 5.88 3.50
CA ALA A 326 3.75 7.15 3.75
C ALA A 326 4.94 6.97 4.71
N CYS A 327 4.76 6.21 5.78
CA CYS A 327 5.82 5.88 6.72
C CYS A 327 6.95 5.07 6.09
N ALA A 328 6.63 4.04 5.30
CA ALA A 328 7.61 3.26 4.57
C ALA A 328 8.39 4.11 3.55
N GLY A 329 7.70 5.02 2.85
CA GLY A 329 8.31 5.99 1.95
C GLY A 329 9.28 6.94 2.68
N TYR A 330 8.87 7.48 3.83
CA TYR A 330 9.73 8.34 4.65
C TYR A 330 10.97 7.60 5.16
N LEU A 331 10.82 6.36 5.66
CA LEU A 331 11.95 5.53 6.10
C LEU A 331 12.92 5.22 4.96
N GLY A 332 12.37 4.87 3.79
CA GLY A 332 13.16 4.65 2.59
C GLY A 332 13.93 5.89 2.17
N TRP A 333 13.29 7.07 2.21
CA TRP A 333 13.92 8.34 1.91
C TRP A 333 15.01 8.71 2.92
N LYS A 334 14.76 8.55 4.22
CA LYS A 334 15.75 8.77 5.29
C LYS A 334 16.96 7.85 5.11
N TYR A 335 16.73 6.57 4.81
CA TYR A 335 17.79 5.59 4.53
C TYR A 335 18.60 5.97 3.28
N PHE A 336 17.92 6.40 2.22
CA PHE A 336 18.57 6.88 1.00
C PHE A 336 19.46 8.11 1.27
N LEU A 337 18.94 9.11 1.98
CA LEU A 337 19.74 10.30 2.38
C LEU A 337 20.94 9.93 3.24
N PHE A 338 20.74 9.04 4.22
CA PHE A 338 21.84 8.58 5.07
C PHE A 338 22.92 7.88 4.26
N ASN A 339 22.54 6.98 3.34
CA ASN A 339 23.49 6.30 2.46
C ASN A 339 24.22 7.29 1.52
N GLN A 340 23.54 8.32 1.06
CA GLN A 340 24.13 9.36 0.23
C GLN A 340 25.16 10.20 1.00
N VAL A 341 24.83 10.59 2.22
CA VAL A 341 25.77 11.29 3.10
C VAL A 341 26.97 10.41 3.44
N LEU A 342 26.72 9.14 3.73
CA LEU A 342 27.79 8.17 3.99
C LEU A 342 28.69 7.99 2.77
N SER A 343 28.10 7.79 1.57
CA SER A 343 28.86 7.65 0.32
C SER A 343 29.70 8.89 0.05
N ASN A 344 29.12 10.08 0.14
CA ASN A 344 29.86 11.33 -0.07
C ASN A 344 30.97 11.57 0.98
N ALA A 345 30.75 11.14 2.21
CA ALA A 345 31.80 11.20 3.23
C ALA A 345 32.94 10.20 2.90
N PHE A 346 32.61 8.99 2.47
CA PHE A 346 33.60 7.99 2.07
C PHE A 346 34.34 8.36 0.78
N ASP A 347 33.70 9.07 -0.17
CA ASP A 347 34.34 9.52 -1.41
C ASP A 347 35.55 10.43 -1.15
N ASN A 348 35.62 11.09 -0.01
CA ASN A 348 36.76 11.92 0.40
C ASN A 348 37.85 11.20 1.20
N TYR A 349 37.55 10.01 1.72
CA TYR A 349 38.48 9.25 2.59
C TYR A 349 38.94 7.90 1.99
N VAL A 350 38.24 7.41 1.00
CA VAL A 350 38.53 6.13 0.34
C VAL A 350 38.70 6.39 -1.15
N SER A 351 39.75 5.82 -1.73
CA SER A 351 39.97 6.00 -3.17
C SER A 351 38.78 5.49 -4.02
N PRO A 352 38.49 6.15 -5.17
CA PRO A 352 37.40 5.75 -6.05
C PRO A 352 37.47 4.27 -6.47
N GLU A 353 38.67 3.73 -6.61
CA GLU A 353 38.92 2.32 -6.99
C GLU A 353 38.44 1.35 -5.92
N ILE A 354 38.74 1.63 -4.65
CA ILE A 354 38.24 0.81 -3.51
C ILE A 354 36.73 0.95 -3.41
N LEU A 355 36.19 2.14 -3.58
CA LEU A 355 34.75 2.37 -3.50
C LEU A 355 33.99 1.62 -4.60
N SER A 356 34.50 1.64 -5.83
CA SER A 356 33.93 0.88 -6.94
C SER A 356 33.99 -0.64 -6.67
N TRP A 357 35.13 -1.11 -6.19
CA TRP A 357 35.34 -2.50 -5.84
C TRP A 357 34.45 -2.96 -4.67
N LEU A 358 34.25 -2.14 -3.66
CA LEU A 358 33.31 -2.40 -2.57
C LEU A 358 31.85 -2.46 -3.05
N LYS A 359 31.46 -1.59 -3.98
CA LYS A 359 30.13 -1.62 -4.61
C LYS A 359 29.93 -2.88 -5.45
N GLU A 360 30.92 -3.28 -6.26
CA GLU A 360 30.88 -4.49 -7.09
C GLU A 360 30.80 -5.77 -6.25
N THR A 361 31.49 -5.81 -5.12
CA THR A 361 31.60 -7.01 -4.25
C THR A 361 30.58 -7.05 -3.11
N GLY A 362 29.71 -6.02 -3.01
CA GLY A 362 28.72 -5.92 -1.93
C GLY A 362 29.32 -5.86 -0.54
N GLY A 363 30.54 -5.33 -0.40
CA GLY A 363 31.25 -5.18 0.88
C GLY A 363 31.82 -6.48 1.48
N LYS A 364 31.65 -7.61 0.82
CA LYS A 364 32.16 -8.92 1.30
C LYS A 364 33.69 -8.93 1.49
N VAL A 365 34.37 -8.08 0.73
CA VAL A 365 35.83 -7.96 0.79
C VAL A 365 36.34 -7.41 2.11
N LEU A 366 35.56 -6.49 2.75
CA LEU A 366 35.93 -5.98 4.08
C LEU A 366 35.83 -7.03 5.18
N GLN A 367 35.09 -8.10 4.93
CA GLN A 367 34.90 -9.20 5.89
C GLN A 367 35.93 -10.34 5.72
N SER A 368 36.68 -10.37 4.60
CA SER A 368 37.68 -11.37 4.36
C SER A 368 39.06 -10.90 4.88
N ASN A 369 39.59 -11.56 5.89
CA ASN A 369 40.98 -11.38 6.37
C ASN A 369 42.01 -12.04 5.45
N SER A 370 41.67 -12.26 4.18
CA SER A 370 42.55 -13.00 3.26
C SER A 370 43.42 -12.02 2.46
N ALA A 371 44.71 -12.01 2.78
CA ALA A 371 45.73 -11.54 1.86
C ALA A 371 46.04 -12.63 0.83
N GLU A 372 46.13 -12.25 -0.44
CA GLU A 372 46.49 -13.16 -1.53
C GLU A 372 47.88 -12.83 -2.12
N ARG A 373 48.56 -13.85 -2.64
CA ARG A 373 49.81 -13.65 -3.38
C ARG A 373 49.47 -13.24 -4.81
N ARG A 374 49.97 -12.06 -5.21
CA ARG A 374 49.72 -11.53 -6.54
C ARG A 374 50.95 -10.83 -7.08
N GLN A 375 51.26 -11.04 -8.36
CA GLN A 375 52.26 -10.24 -9.05
C GLN A 375 51.64 -8.87 -9.38
N ILE A 376 52.27 -7.83 -8.88
CA ILE A 376 51.85 -6.42 -9.08
C ILE A 376 53.06 -5.55 -9.34
N THR A 377 52.85 -4.33 -9.79
CA THR A 377 53.91 -3.33 -9.91
C THR A 377 53.70 -2.26 -8.84
N ILE A 378 54.77 -1.96 -8.12
CA ILE A 378 54.79 -0.97 -7.04
C ILE A 378 55.63 0.22 -7.49
N LEU A 379 55.09 1.42 -7.34
CA LEU A 379 55.78 2.68 -7.63
C LEU A 379 55.92 3.47 -6.33
N PHE A 380 57.10 3.96 -6.06
CA PHE A 380 57.35 4.99 -5.06
C PHE A 380 57.82 6.26 -5.74
N SER A 381 57.30 7.40 -5.30
CA SER A 381 57.74 8.74 -5.70
C SER A 381 57.97 9.60 -4.49
N ASP A 382 58.96 10.48 -4.52
CA ASP A 382 59.32 11.38 -3.43
C ASP A 382 59.89 12.70 -4.00
N ILE A 383 59.66 13.82 -3.27
CA ILE A 383 60.18 15.14 -3.67
C ILE A 383 61.64 15.26 -3.23
N ALA A 384 62.53 15.49 -4.18
CA ALA A 384 63.92 15.61 -3.88
C ALA A 384 64.23 16.84 -2.95
N GLY A 385 64.73 16.54 -1.78
CA GLY A 385 65.12 17.58 -0.80
C GLY A 385 63.98 18.27 -0.04
N TYR A 386 62.76 17.66 -0.03
CA TYR A 386 61.60 18.25 0.65
C TYR A 386 61.81 18.53 2.14
N THR A 387 62.48 17.65 2.87
CA THR A 387 62.78 17.83 4.28
C THR A 387 63.54 19.16 4.53
N SER A 388 64.47 19.51 3.66
CA SER A 388 65.22 20.79 3.77
C SER A 388 64.37 21.97 3.35
N LEU A 389 63.47 21.78 2.38
CA LEU A 389 62.52 22.79 1.91
C LEU A 389 61.49 23.13 2.98
N SER A 390 60.89 22.11 3.61
CA SER A 390 59.87 22.26 4.63
C SER A 390 60.38 22.99 5.87
N ASN A 391 61.66 22.82 6.21
CA ASN A 391 62.31 23.56 7.31
C ASN A 391 62.51 25.06 6.99
N SER A 392 62.43 25.45 5.72
CA SER A 392 62.65 26.84 5.27
C SER A 392 61.36 27.63 5.02
N LEU A 393 60.23 26.96 4.94
CA LEU A 393 58.92 27.51 4.61
C LEU A 393 58.02 27.65 5.86
N ASN A 394 57.05 28.57 5.81
CA ASN A 394 55.99 28.60 6.79
C ASN A 394 54.97 27.48 6.53
N ALA A 395 54.18 27.14 7.55
CA ALA A 395 53.23 26.02 7.50
C ALA A 395 52.20 26.17 6.38
N GLU A 396 51.76 27.36 6.06
CA GLU A 396 50.78 27.63 5.00
C GLU A 396 51.35 27.30 3.61
N SER A 397 52.59 27.76 3.34
CA SER A 397 53.28 27.47 2.08
C SER A 397 53.61 25.99 1.94
N ILE A 398 53.94 25.30 3.04
CA ILE A 398 54.13 23.85 3.04
C ILE A 398 52.83 23.16 2.65
N MET A 399 51.71 23.47 3.30
CA MET A 399 50.42 22.87 3.01
C MET A 399 49.96 23.13 1.55
N LYS A 400 50.14 24.38 1.08
CA LYS A 400 49.76 24.77 -0.27
C LYS A 400 50.57 24.03 -1.32
N SER A 401 51.90 23.96 -1.15
CA SER A 401 52.80 23.29 -2.09
C SER A 401 52.59 21.78 -2.12
N LEU A 402 52.42 21.16 -0.94
CA LEU A 402 52.19 19.72 -0.83
C LEU A 402 50.85 19.35 -1.44
N ARG A 403 49.80 20.13 -1.20
CA ARG A 403 48.50 19.90 -1.78
C ARG A 403 48.53 20.01 -3.30
N LEU A 404 49.15 21.05 -3.84
CA LEU A 404 49.30 21.23 -5.29
C LEU A 404 50.00 19.99 -5.94
N TYR A 405 51.07 19.51 -5.32
CA TYR A 405 51.79 18.35 -5.78
C TYR A 405 50.95 17.06 -5.69
N LEU A 406 50.37 16.78 -4.52
CA LEU A 406 49.60 15.56 -4.32
C LEU A 406 48.37 15.49 -5.19
N ASP A 407 47.61 16.57 -5.36
CA ASP A 407 46.40 16.62 -6.18
C ASP A 407 46.71 16.21 -7.64
N GLU A 408 47.82 16.73 -8.20
CA GLU A 408 48.23 16.42 -9.56
C GLU A 408 48.79 14.97 -9.69
N MET A 409 49.61 14.52 -8.72
CA MET A 409 50.15 13.16 -8.75
C MET A 409 49.08 12.10 -8.58
N MET A 410 48.09 12.36 -7.74
CA MET A 410 46.95 11.47 -7.55
C MET A 410 46.06 11.41 -8.80
N THR A 411 45.83 12.54 -9.45
CA THR A 411 45.08 12.60 -10.74
C THR A 411 45.76 11.74 -11.79
N ILE A 412 47.06 11.92 -11.99
CA ILE A 412 47.84 11.12 -12.96
C ILE A 412 47.81 9.62 -12.60
N THR A 413 47.90 9.29 -11.32
CA THR A 413 47.79 7.92 -10.85
C THR A 413 46.47 7.26 -11.24
N ALA A 414 45.35 7.97 -11.02
CA ALA A 414 44.02 7.49 -11.38
C ALA A 414 43.85 7.30 -12.91
N GLU A 415 44.36 8.23 -13.71
CA GLU A 415 44.33 8.14 -15.18
C GLU A 415 45.05 6.90 -15.74
N HIS A 416 46.05 6.41 -14.99
CA HIS A 416 46.84 5.23 -15.35
C HIS A 416 46.40 3.94 -14.60
N ASN A 417 45.22 3.93 -13.95
CA ASN A 417 44.66 2.82 -13.18
C ASN A 417 45.56 2.41 -11.98
N GLY A 418 46.35 3.34 -11.44
CA GLY A 418 47.12 3.14 -10.22
C GLY A 418 46.25 3.35 -8.98
N TYR A 419 46.53 2.59 -7.94
CA TYR A 419 45.92 2.74 -6.62
C TYR A 419 46.93 3.37 -5.65
N VAL A 420 46.63 4.54 -5.12
CA VAL A 420 47.45 5.20 -4.08
C VAL A 420 47.22 4.44 -2.76
N ASP A 421 48.23 3.69 -2.34
CA ASP A 421 48.21 2.89 -1.11
C ASP A 421 48.49 3.77 0.12
N LYS A 422 49.56 4.57 0.08
CA LYS A 422 49.98 5.42 1.20
C LYS A 422 50.57 6.74 0.73
N ILE A 423 50.35 7.75 1.53
CA ILE A 423 51.01 9.06 1.45
C ILE A 423 51.94 9.16 2.68
N ASN A 424 53.25 9.15 2.48
CA ASN A 424 54.24 9.25 3.53
C ASN A 424 54.94 10.62 3.46
N GLY A 425 54.34 11.62 4.11
CA GLY A 425 54.83 12.99 3.97
C GLY A 425 54.63 13.53 2.56
N ASP A 426 55.70 13.70 1.80
CA ASP A 426 55.74 14.10 0.40
C ASP A 426 55.85 12.89 -0.57
N GLY A 427 56.05 11.70 -0.03
CA GLY A 427 56.17 10.47 -0.81
C GLY A 427 54.84 9.76 -1.03
N LEU A 428 54.72 9.13 -2.20
CA LEU A 428 53.59 8.31 -2.60
C LEU A 428 53.98 6.87 -2.82
N MET A 429 53.22 5.93 -2.30
CA MET A 429 53.27 4.52 -2.64
C MET A 429 52.04 4.17 -3.49
N ILE A 430 52.25 3.66 -4.69
CA ILE A 430 51.19 3.39 -5.67
C ILE A 430 51.30 1.95 -6.11
N LEU A 431 50.15 1.25 -6.18
CA LEU A 431 50.04 -0.13 -6.62
C LEU A 431 49.34 -0.19 -8.00
N PHE A 432 49.86 -0.99 -8.90
CA PHE A 432 49.27 -1.32 -10.21
C PHE A 432 49.02 -2.82 -10.29
N GLY A 433 47.80 -3.25 -10.62
CA GLY A 433 47.34 -4.64 -10.57
C GLY A 433 46.68 -5.03 -9.24
N ALA A 434 46.49 -4.05 -8.34
CA ALA A 434 45.72 -4.15 -7.09
C ALA A 434 45.03 -2.83 -6.81
N PRO A 435 43.84 -2.84 -6.17
CA PRO A 435 43.04 -3.97 -5.73
C PRO A 435 42.46 -4.79 -6.87
N LYS A 436 42.17 -4.18 -8.02
CA LYS A 436 41.62 -4.84 -9.21
C LYS A 436 42.77 -5.37 -10.08
N PRO A 437 42.81 -6.68 -10.41
CA PRO A 437 43.87 -7.23 -11.26
C PRO A 437 43.67 -6.80 -12.72
N PHE A 438 44.81 -6.50 -13.38
CA PHE A 438 44.85 -6.28 -14.84
C PHE A 438 46.26 -6.65 -15.36
N GLY A 439 46.35 -7.03 -16.64
CA GLY A 439 47.55 -7.67 -17.20
C GLY A 439 48.71 -6.73 -17.53
N ASP A 440 48.46 -5.47 -17.86
CA ASP A 440 49.44 -4.47 -18.31
C ASP A 440 49.92 -3.53 -17.19
N HIS A 441 49.88 -4.00 -15.93
CA HIS A 441 50.18 -3.21 -14.75
C HIS A 441 51.62 -2.62 -14.75
N ALA A 442 52.62 -3.32 -15.28
CA ALA A 442 53.99 -2.82 -15.37
C ALA A 442 54.12 -1.67 -16.39
N LYS A 443 53.45 -1.79 -17.55
CA LYS A 443 53.44 -0.75 -18.58
C LYS A 443 52.71 0.50 -18.06
N LYS A 444 51.57 0.33 -17.41
CA LYS A 444 50.81 1.41 -16.78
C LYS A 444 51.58 2.17 -15.72
N ALA A 445 52.35 1.46 -14.91
CA ALA A 445 53.22 2.06 -13.89
C ALA A 445 54.32 2.94 -14.52
N LEU A 446 54.89 2.48 -15.61
CA LEU A 446 55.90 3.24 -16.35
C LEU A 446 55.30 4.47 -17.03
N ASP A 447 54.17 4.32 -17.73
CA ASP A 447 53.43 5.41 -18.32
C ASP A 447 53.08 6.49 -17.28
N CYS A 448 52.60 6.07 -16.11
CA CYS A 448 52.32 6.94 -14.97
C CYS A 448 53.56 7.71 -14.51
N ALA A 449 54.66 7.02 -14.28
CA ALA A 449 55.92 7.64 -13.83
C ALA A 449 56.43 8.71 -14.82
N VAL A 450 56.35 8.42 -16.12
CA VAL A 450 56.75 9.37 -17.17
C VAL A 450 55.79 10.59 -17.19
N ALA A 451 54.50 10.32 -17.03
CA ALA A 451 53.51 11.41 -16.96
C ALA A 451 53.72 12.30 -15.73
N MET A 452 54.04 11.68 -14.55
CA MET A 452 54.39 12.43 -13.35
C MET A 452 55.62 13.33 -13.53
N GLN A 453 56.68 12.83 -14.13
CA GLN A 453 57.90 13.63 -14.38
C GLN A 453 57.61 14.80 -15.35
N LYS A 454 56.78 14.59 -16.37
CA LYS A 454 56.35 15.66 -17.26
C LYS A 454 55.55 16.72 -16.54
N LYS A 455 54.57 16.28 -15.74
CA LYS A 455 53.74 17.22 -14.99
C LYS A 455 54.53 18.05 -13.99
N VAL A 456 55.54 17.45 -13.35
CA VAL A 456 56.50 18.18 -12.50
C VAL A 456 57.21 19.30 -13.28
N HIS A 457 57.56 19.04 -14.55
CA HIS A 457 58.13 20.10 -15.41
C HIS A 457 57.13 21.23 -15.67
N ASP A 458 55.88 20.88 -15.95
CA ASP A 458 54.82 21.85 -16.25
C ASP A 458 54.41 22.71 -15.02
N MET A 459 54.54 22.13 -13.81
CA MET A 459 54.22 22.79 -12.54
C MET A 459 55.33 23.70 -12.01
N GLN A 460 56.51 23.77 -12.63
CA GLN A 460 57.66 24.48 -12.10
C GLN A 460 57.36 25.96 -11.75
N LYS A 461 56.60 26.64 -12.57
CA LYS A 461 56.31 28.06 -12.38
C LYS A 461 55.51 28.30 -11.10
N GLU A 462 54.39 27.56 -10.95
CA GLU A 462 53.50 27.69 -9.78
C GLU A 462 54.20 27.24 -8.48
N TRP A 463 54.94 26.11 -8.55
CA TRP A 463 55.72 25.61 -7.43
C TRP A 463 56.79 26.62 -7.00
N MET A 464 57.53 27.24 -7.92
CA MET A 464 58.55 28.22 -7.68
C MET A 464 57.97 29.49 -6.99
N GLU A 465 56.76 29.90 -7.40
CA GLU A 465 56.07 31.05 -6.78
C GLU A 465 55.73 30.78 -5.31
N ILE A 466 55.44 29.53 -4.92
CA ILE A 466 55.10 29.16 -3.56
C ILE A 466 56.35 28.88 -2.72
N THR A 467 57.35 28.20 -3.30
CA THR A 467 58.45 27.64 -2.51
C THR A 467 59.80 28.30 -2.71
N GLY A 468 59.95 29.09 -3.78
CA GLY A 468 61.22 29.69 -4.18
C GLY A 468 62.30 28.71 -4.67
N ARG A 469 61.94 27.42 -4.91
CA ARG A 469 62.86 26.36 -5.36
C ARG A 469 62.24 25.53 -6.48
N GLU A 470 63.09 24.89 -7.27
CA GLU A 470 62.64 23.96 -8.32
C GLU A 470 62.01 22.70 -7.71
N LEU A 471 60.89 22.23 -8.31
CA LEU A 471 60.28 20.91 -8.01
C LEU A 471 61.03 19.85 -8.81
N LYS A 472 61.53 18.86 -8.10
CA LYS A 472 62.14 17.64 -8.69
C LYS A 472 61.69 16.43 -7.88
N ILE A 473 61.35 15.35 -8.56
CA ILE A 473 60.98 14.10 -7.90
C ILE A 473 61.90 12.95 -8.30
N ARG A 474 61.98 11.95 -7.45
CA ARG A 474 62.58 10.65 -7.74
C ARG A 474 61.47 9.63 -7.82
N ILE A 475 61.61 8.64 -8.69
CA ILE A 475 60.67 7.56 -8.85
C ILE A 475 61.42 6.24 -8.87
N GLY A 476 60.91 5.24 -8.11
CA GLY A 476 61.39 3.87 -8.10
C GLY A 476 60.23 2.90 -8.39
N ILE A 477 60.45 1.95 -9.32
CA ILE A 477 59.42 1.00 -9.74
C ILE A 477 59.94 -0.43 -9.66
N ALA A 478 59.18 -1.31 -9.05
CA ALA A 478 59.49 -2.73 -9.02
C ALA A 478 58.25 -3.59 -9.25
N THR A 479 58.35 -4.62 -10.07
CA THR A 479 57.35 -5.68 -10.24
C THR A 479 57.80 -6.90 -9.44
N ASP A 480 56.94 -7.43 -8.57
CA ASP A 480 57.22 -8.61 -7.77
C ASP A 480 55.89 -9.28 -7.34
N THR A 481 56.02 -10.55 -6.93
CA THR A 481 54.93 -11.29 -6.29
C THR A 481 54.90 -10.97 -4.79
N VAL A 482 53.91 -10.19 -4.39
CA VAL A 482 53.72 -9.72 -3.02
C VAL A 482 52.39 -10.21 -2.45
N PHE A 483 52.19 -10.07 -1.14
CA PHE A 483 50.87 -10.25 -0.54
C PHE A 483 50.11 -8.94 -0.62
N VAL A 484 48.88 -9.01 -1.18
CA VAL A 484 47.94 -7.87 -1.27
C VAL A 484 46.65 -8.23 -0.56
N GLY A 485 46.05 -7.28 0.15
CA GLY A 485 44.79 -7.52 0.86
C GLY A 485 44.62 -6.60 2.06
N ASN A 486 43.63 -6.92 2.88
CA ASN A 486 43.35 -6.20 4.11
C ASN A 486 44.43 -6.49 5.15
N LEU A 487 45.20 -5.48 5.49
CA LEU A 487 46.30 -5.55 6.48
C LEU A 487 45.89 -4.70 7.69
N GLY A 488 46.14 -5.21 8.89
CA GLY A 488 45.86 -4.48 10.13
C GLY A 488 45.39 -5.36 11.26
N GLY A 489 44.87 -4.75 12.30
CA GLY A 489 44.35 -5.40 13.51
C GLY A 489 42.96 -4.92 13.86
N ALA A 490 42.47 -5.35 15.03
CA ALA A 490 41.13 -4.93 15.51
C ALA A 490 41.00 -3.40 15.58
N GLY A 491 40.17 -2.83 14.72
CA GLY A 491 39.83 -1.40 14.69
C GLY A 491 40.56 -0.57 13.64
N HIS A 492 41.58 -1.10 12.93
CA HIS A 492 42.24 -0.40 11.83
C HIS A 492 42.66 -1.40 10.76
N ILE A 493 42.01 -1.34 9.62
CA ILE A 493 42.26 -2.20 8.46
C ILE A 493 42.49 -1.30 7.24
N GLU A 494 43.62 -1.53 6.57
CA GLU A 494 43.97 -0.87 5.32
C GLU A 494 44.17 -1.91 4.23
N TYR A 495 43.73 -1.66 3.03
CA TYR A 495 44.09 -2.47 1.88
C TYR A 495 45.48 -2.04 1.43
N SER A 496 46.47 -2.95 1.45
CA SER A 496 47.86 -2.63 1.14
C SER A 496 48.61 -3.82 0.59
N ALA A 497 49.86 -3.61 0.24
CA ALA A 497 50.80 -4.64 -0.21
C ALA A 497 51.98 -4.84 0.76
N ILE A 498 52.33 -6.10 1.02
CA ILE A 498 53.53 -6.45 1.82
C ILE A 498 54.37 -7.49 1.08
N GLY A 499 55.66 -7.25 1.01
CA GLY A 499 56.61 -8.17 0.40
C GLY A 499 57.94 -7.52 0.10
N ARG A 500 58.87 -8.35 -0.42
CA ARG A 500 60.21 -7.88 -0.82
C ARG A 500 60.13 -6.81 -1.92
N GLY A 501 59.21 -6.94 -2.88
CA GLY A 501 59.00 -6.01 -3.97
C GLY A 501 58.65 -4.59 -3.49
N VAL A 502 57.87 -4.43 -2.41
CA VAL A 502 57.54 -3.13 -1.82
C VAL A 502 58.82 -2.42 -1.32
N ASN A 503 59.63 -3.14 -0.54
CA ASN A 503 60.90 -2.61 -0.03
C ASN A 503 61.88 -2.33 -1.17
N PHE A 504 61.82 -3.14 -2.22
CA PHE A 504 62.69 -2.99 -3.37
C PHE A 504 62.35 -1.71 -4.15
N ALA A 505 61.09 -1.45 -4.46
CA ALA A 505 60.66 -0.25 -5.11
C ALA A 505 61.03 1.02 -4.31
N ALA A 506 60.84 1.02 -2.98
CA ALA A 506 61.26 2.13 -2.11
C ALA A 506 62.75 2.40 -2.16
N ARG A 507 63.59 1.37 -2.27
CA ARG A 507 65.04 1.53 -2.40
C ARG A 507 65.46 2.00 -3.77
N LEU A 508 64.75 1.59 -4.82
CA LEU A 508 64.99 2.11 -6.16
C LEU A 508 64.69 3.62 -6.21
N GLU A 509 63.59 4.07 -5.57
CA GLU A 509 63.27 5.50 -5.46
C GLU A 509 64.45 6.26 -4.84
N SER A 510 64.95 5.80 -3.64
CA SER A 510 66.04 6.46 -2.91
C SER A 510 67.36 6.51 -3.68
N LYS A 511 67.58 5.59 -4.60
CA LYS A 511 68.79 5.49 -5.47
C LYS A 511 68.58 6.08 -6.88
N SER A 512 67.36 6.47 -7.19
CA SER A 512 67.04 7.13 -8.45
C SER A 512 67.74 8.50 -8.57
N GLU A 513 68.18 8.84 -9.74
CA GLU A 513 68.65 10.18 -10.02
C GLU A 513 67.54 11.20 -9.84
N ILE A 514 67.87 12.40 -9.43
CA ILE A 514 66.93 13.48 -9.30
C ILE A 514 66.32 13.82 -10.67
N GLY A 515 64.96 13.72 -10.79
CA GLY A 515 64.27 13.87 -12.05
C GLY A 515 64.26 12.59 -12.90
N GLY A 516 64.75 11.46 -12.38
CA GLY A 516 64.81 10.18 -13.08
C GLY A 516 63.82 9.12 -12.55
N ILE A 517 63.73 8.02 -13.26
CA ILE A 517 62.91 6.85 -12.93
C ILE A 517 63.84 5.65 -12.89
N LEU A 518 63.99 4.98 -11.73
CA LEU A 518 64.80 3.78 -11.57
C LEU A 518 63.88 2.55 -11.48
N VAL A 519 64.11 1.58 -12.34
CA VAL A 519 63.16 0.49 -12.58
C VAL A 519 63.88 -0.88 -12.42
N SER A 520 63.18 -1.83 -11.81
CA SER A 520 63.65 -3.22 -11.73
C SER A 520 63.65 -3.92 -13.10
N GLU A 521 64.54 -4.87 -13.31
CA GLU A 521 64.62 -5.71 -14.52
C GLU A 521 63.29 -6.42 -14.79
N GLU A 522 62.65 -6.98 -13.75
CA GLU A 522 61.37 -7.66 -13.83
C GLU A 522 60.23 -6.72 -14.33
N THR A 523 60.28 -5.43 -13.95
CA THR A 523 59.32 -4.46 -14.46
C THR A 523 59.46 -4.18 -15.94
N VAL A 524 60.70 -4.07 -16.42
CA VAL A 524 61.03 -3.86 -17.85
C VAL A 524 60.56 -5.04 -18.67
N GLU A 525 60.85 -6.26 -18.22
CA GLU A 525 60.45 -7.49 -18.88
C GLU A 525 58.90 -7.63 -18.88
N SER A 526 58.25 -7.38 -17.77
CA SER A 526 56.79 -7.45 -17.65
C SER A 526 56.08 -6.40 -18.46
N ALA A 527 56.69 -5.24 -18.70
CA ALA A 527 56.18 -4.19 -19.57
C ALA A 527 56.39 -4.47 -21.08
N GLY A 528 57.21 -5.50 -21.42
CA GLY A 528 57.55 -5.84 -22.79
C GLY A 528 58.49 -4.82 -23.44
N LEU A 529 59.17 -4.01 -22.63
CA LEU A 529 60.07 -2.95 -23.12
C LEU A 529 61.49 -3.49 -23.32
N ARG A 530 62.17 -2.98 -24.34
CA ARG A 530 63.61 -3.15 -24.55
C ARG A 530 64.27 -1.79 -24.56
N PRO A 531 64.40 -1.15 -23.36
CA PRO A 531 64.90 0.21 -23.34
C PRO A 531 66.32 0.28 -23.84
N GLU A 532 66.58 1.13 -24.81
CA GLU A 532 67.91 1.66 -25.11
C GLU A 532 68.34 2.58 -23.95
N GLY A 533 68.28 2.07 -22.74
CA GLY A 533 68.55 2.81 -21.53
C GLY A 533 69.78 2.33 -20.83
N TYR A 534 70.23 3.09 -19.88
CA TYR A 534 71.38 2.73 -19.10
C TYR A 534 71.03 1.61 -18.10
N LYS A 535 71.29 0.35 -18.49
CA LYS A 535 71.37 -0.72 -17.49
C LYS A 535 72.54 -0.41 -16.58
N ARG A 536 72.32 -0.30 -15.30
CA ARG A 536 73.36 -0.07 -14.32
C ARG A 536 73.21 -1.02 -13.15
N SER A 537 74.30 -1.24 -12.44
CA SER A 537 74.28 -1.99 -11.20
C SER A 537 74.25 -1.01 -10.03
N VAL A 538 73.45 -1.33 -9.01
CA VAL A 538 73.34 -0.52 -7.80
C VAL A 538 73.40 -1.41 -6.58
N GLU A 539 74.19 -0.99 -5.59
CA GLU A 539 74.16 -1.62 -4.27
C GLU A 539 72.95 -1.14 -3.47
N LEU A 540 72.09 -2.07 -3.08
CA LEU A 540 70.91 -1.78 -2.28
C LEU A 540 71.03 -2.39 -0.89
N LYS A 541 70.77 -1.62 0.14
CA LYS A 541 70.80 -2.08 1.54
C LYS A 541 69.92 -3.30 1.75
N GLY A 542 70.56 -4.47 2.18
CA GLY A 542 69.86 -5.73 2.43
C GLY A 542 69.62 -6.62 1.21
N TYR A 543 70.30 -6.33 0.10
CA TYR A 543 70.50 -7.22 -1.02
C TYR A 543 71.98 -7.58 -1.08
N GLU A 544 72.30 -8.86 -1.32
CA GLU A 544 73.68 -9.29 -1.48
C GLU A 544 74.14 -8.98 -2.90
N GLY A 545 75.24 -8.22 -3.01
CA GLY A 545 75.82 -7.83 -4.27
C GLY A 545 75.08 -6.66 -5.00
N GLU A 546 75.56 -6.40 -6.20
CA GLU A 546 74.95 -5.38 -7.09
C GLU A 546 73.74 -5.96 -7.78
N VAL A 547 72.64 -5.13 -7.83
CA VAL A 547 71.40 -5.47 -8.49
C VAL A 547 71.33 -4.72 -9.82
N ALA A 548 71.01 -5.41 -10.89
CA ALA A 548 70.78 -4.82 -12.20
C ALA A 548 69.46 -4.04 -12.23
N VAL A 549 69.52 -2.80 -12.62
CA VAL A 549 68.37 -1.87 -12.72
C VAL A 549 68.46 -1.03 -13.99
N TRP A 550 67.34 -0.45 -14.36
CA TRP A 550 67.25 0.42 -15.55
C TRP A 550 66.94 1.85 -15.12
N GLN A 551 67.79 2.81 -15.56
CA GLN A 551 67.53 4.23 -15.39
C GLN A 551 66.81 4.74 -16.63
N ILE A 552 65.58 5.17 -16.48
CA ILE A 552 64.72 5.65 -17.56
C ILE A 552 64.54 7.19 -17.44
N SER A 553 64.65 7.89 -18.55
CA SER A 553 64.24 9.29 -18.62
C SER A 553 62.96 9.44 -19.47
N PRO A 554 62.09 10.44 -19.19
CA PRO A 554 60.89 10.67 -20.00
C PRO A 554 61.13 10.77 -21.50
N VAL A 555 62.23 11.39 -21.88
CA VAL A 555 62.59 11.61 -23.29
C VAL A 555 62.96 10.29 -23.99
N ASN A 556 63.68 9.41 -23.35
CA ASN A 556 64.08 8.11 -23.90
C ASN A 556 62.88 7.16 -24.01
N TYR A 557 62.01 7.16 -23.03
CA TYR A 557 60.81 6.34 -23.03
C TYR A 557 59.84 6.66 -24.20
N GLU A 558 59.68 7.92 -24.55
CA GLU A 558 58.83 8.31 -25.68
C GLU A 558 59.41 7.91 -27.05
N LYS A 559 60.72 7.96 -27.22
CA LYS A 559 61.35 7.53 -28.47
C LYS A 559 61.12 6.02 -28.69
N GLU A 560 61.13 5.19 -27.65
CA GLU A 560 60.83 3.79 -27.77
C GLU A 560 59.38 3.51 -28.14
N LYS A 561 58.43 4.21 -27.52
CA LYS A 561 57.00 4.08 -27.83
C LYS A 561 56.67 4.43 -29.29
N ILE A 562 57.41 5.37 -29.86
CA ILE A 562 57.28 5.75 -31.29
C ILE A 562 57.81 4.66 -32.19
N ASN A 563 58.88 3.94 -31.80
CA ASN A 563 59.47 2.86 -32.57
C ASN A 563 58.61 1.59 -32.51
N GLU A 564 58.02 1.23 -31.34
CA GLU A 564 57.06 0.11 -31.21
C GLU A 564 55.80 0.30 -32.11
N ASN A 565 55.33 1.51 -32.30
CA ASN A 565 54.18 1.79 -33.16
C ASN A 565 54.50 1.82 -34.67
N LYS A 566 55.79 1.62 -35.05
CA LYS A 566 56.25 1.58 -36.45
C LYS A 566 56.61 0.17 -36.92
N GLU A 567 56.76 -0.80 -36.03
CA GLU A 567 56.83 -2.24 -36.30
C GLU A 567 55.45 -2.91 -36.17
#